data_b1e838ecc0f1bf904fd0f11dffdc7e02
#
_entry.id   b1e838ecc0f1bf904fd0f11dffdc7e02
#
_cell.length_a   1.000
_cell.length_b   1.000
_cell.length_c   1.000
_cell.angle_alpha   90.00
_cell.angle_beta   90.00
_cell.angle_gamma   90.00
#
_symmetry.space_group_name_H-M   'P 1'
#
loop_
_entity.id
_entity.type
_entity.pdbx_description
1 polymer ?
#
loop_
_entity_poly.entity_id
_entity_poly.type
_entity_poly.pdbx_seq_one_letter_code
_entity_poly.pdbx_strand_id
1 'polypeptide(L)'
;MKKLKKMTALLAALALVFALGSCANGSNSNDNPSKSKPAPTESSLGALTSLKAVKGVDHVYTVEYDGDYLLDDAISSNLKTADELIDYLTTHILSWKLAAESGTPLTINVTGAGCCSIAASNAGSAGGKIFGRNFDYPNGTAMIIHTMPYSGYESVSTSYPYYVTGKDWWEPTNNIMNDAVSLGLIYAPLDGLNEKGLYISVLQLDEEETNQTAEGKNDVQITVAIRYILDKAASVAEALEILDGFNMHNVFGCAYHYAIADNTGRSVVVEYINNEMKVKENVKVVTNHYLTDDVAKPIAKAHPNSLYRYNKAYTAGEEAEWNMTPAQMRDALKAAKAVHPESDTSFVSIWSAVFEPSIKKVTYYFREDYTKGFEVTF
;
A
#
# COMPACT_ATOMS: atom_id res chain seq x y z
N MET A 1 2.61 11.75 -33.87
CA MET A 1 3.66 12.71 -34.28
C MET A 1 4.01 13.76 -33.23
N LYS A 2 3.08 14.32 -32.43
CA LYS A 2 3.41 15.29 -31.35
C LYS A 2 4.10 14.64 -30.13
N LYS A 3 3.77 13.39 -29.77
CA LYS A 3 4.43 12.65 -28.67
C LYS A 3 5.89 12.26 -28.99
N LEU A 4 6.18 11.95 -30.25
CA LEU A 4 7.55 11.60 -30.70
C LEU A 4 8.51 12.80 -30.65
N LYS A 5 8.00 14.05 -30.85
CA LYS A 5 8.79 15.28 -30.75
C LYS A 5 9.15 15.68 -29.32
N LYS A 6 8.34 15.26 -28.31
CA LYS A 6 8.67 15.48 -26.89
C LYS A 6 9.78 14.53 -26.41
N MET A 7 9.82 13.30 -26.90
CA MET A 7 10.91 12.34 -26.59
C MET A 7 12.28 12.79 -27.13
N THR A 8 12.33 13.39 -28.33
CA THR A 8 13.59 13.89 -28.89
C THR A 8 14.13 15.15 -28.21
N ALA A 9 13.25 15.95 -27.58
CA ALA A 9 13.66 17.14 -26.82
C ALA A 9 14.22 16.75 -25.43
N LEU A 10 13.74 15.67 -24.83
CA LEU A 10 14.22 15.17 -23.53
C LEU A 10 15.64 14.57 -23.65
N LEU A 11 15.96 13.90 -24.77
CA LEU A 11 17.30 13.33 -25.04
C LEU A 11 18.36 14.44 -25.29
N ALA A 12 17.98 15.62 -25.74
CA ALA A 12 18.91 16.74 -25.97
C ALA A 12 19.22 17.52 -24.66
N ALA A 13 18.33 17.53 -23.69
CA ALA A 13 18.57 18.18 -22.39
C ALA A 13 19.51 17.38 -21.47
N LEU A 14 19.55 16.05 -21.59
CA LEU A 14 20.41 15.19 -20.79
C LEU A 14 21.90 15.29 -21.14
N ALA A 15 22.25 15.73 -22.35
CA ALA A 15 23.63 15.86 -22.78
C ALA A 15 24.33 17.13 -22.27
N LEU A 16 23.59 18.11 -21.72
CA LEU A 16 24.17 19.38 -21.27
C LEU A 16 24.48 19.46 -19.77
N VAL A 17 24.02 18.53 -18.96
CA VAL A 17 24.23 18.56 -17.49
C VAL A 17 25.57 17.94 -17.07
N PHE A 18 26.25 17.21 -17.93
CA PHE A 18 27.55 16.58 -17.62
C PHE A 18 28.80 17.49 -17.77
N ALA A 19 28.63 18.76 -18.15
CA ALA A 19 29.79 19.63 -18.48
C ALA A 19 30.15 20.72 -17.46
N LEU A 20 29.42 20.84 -16.34
CA LEU A 20 29.64 21.97 -15.38
C LEU A 20 29.79 21.53 -13.91
N GLY A 21 30.57 20.53 -13.63
CA GLY A 21 30.83 20.06 -12.27
C GLY A 21 32.33 19.97 -11.92
N SER A 22 33.10 21.05 -12.10
CA SER A 22 34.45 21.11 -11.54
C SER A 22 34.81 22.55 -11.20
N CYS A 23 35.29 22.73 -9.94
CA CYS A 23 35.91 23.91 -9.33
C CYS A 23 35.00 24.90 -8.60
N ALA A 24 35.03 24.87 -7.25
CA ALA A 24 35.34 26.02 -6.42
C ALA A 24 35.69 25.61 -4.98
N ASN A 25 36.82 26.09 -4.52
CA ASN A 25 37.41 25.98 -3.18
C ASN A 25 36.75 26.94 -2.18
N GLY A 26 36.62 26.44 -0.93
CA GLY A 26 37.03 27.10 0.32
C GLY A 26 36.27 28.32 0.83
N SER A 27 35.59 28.16 1.97
CA SER A 27 35.78 28.99 3.18
C SER A 27 35.01 28.42 4.38
N ASN A 28 35.67 28.44 5.55
CA ASN A 28 35.18 28.01 6.85
C ASN A 28 34.02 28.87 7.36
N SER A 29 32.96 28.22 7.89
CA SER A 29 32.23 28.74 9.04
C SER A 29 31.65 27.55 9.83
N ASN A 30 31.89 27.55 11.14
CA ASN A 30 31.36 26.60 12.11
C ASN A 30 29.85 26.74 12.21
N ASP A 31 29.11 25.74 11.74
CA ASP A 31 27.75 25.50 12.15
C ASP A 31 27.52 24.00 12.31
N ASN A 32 26.82 23.64 13.36
CA ASN A 32 26.48 22.32 13.83
C ASN A 32 25.92 21.43 12.68
N PRO A 33 26.45 20.22 12.40
CA PRO A 33 26.03 19.47 11.27
C PRO A 33 24.65 18.83 11.53
N SER A 34 23.58 19.46 11.03
CA SER A 34 22.44 18.70 10.64
C SER A 34 22.94 17.70 9.58
N LYS A 35 22.85 16.39 9.88
CA LYS A 35 23.23 15.34 8.94
C LYS A 35 22.39 15.51 7.69
N SER A 36 22.93 16.16 6.68
CA SER A 36 22.35 16.19 5.35
C SER A 36 22.31 14.73 4.86
N LYS A 37 21.10 14.25 4.59
CA LYS A 37 20.84 12.93 4.07
C LYS A 37 21.59 12.76 2.74
N PRO A 38 22.39 11.71 2.52
CA PRO A 38 23.05 11.52 1.24
C PRO A 38 21.96 11.25 0.17
N ALA A 39 22.16 11.81 -1.02
CA ALA A 39 21.36 11.45 -2.18
C ALA A 39 21.42 9.92 -2.41
N PRO A 40 20.36 9.29 -2.97
CA PRO A 40 20.37 7.88 -3.27
C PRO A 40 21.61 7.52 -4.09
N THR A 41 22.48 6.70 -3.54
CA THR A 41 23.68 6.23 -4.23
C THR A 41 23.38 4.90 -4.92
N GLU A 42 24.21 4.48 -5.89
CA GLU A 42 24.12 3.15 -6.51
C GLU A 42 24.01 2.01 -5.48
N SER A 43 24.56 2.17 -4.28
CA SER A 43 24.47 1.19 -3.20
C SER A 43 23.08 1.07 -2.59
N SER A 44 22.23 2.11 -2.63
CA SER A 44 20.85 2.04 -2.15
C SER A 44 19.93 1.24 -3.09
N LEU A 45 20.29 1.13 -4.35
CA LEU A 45 19.61 0.29 -5.35
C LEU A 45 20.06 -1.17 -5.31
N GLY A 46 21.18 -1.48 -4.71
CA GLY A 46 21.62 -2.86 -4.44
C GLY A 46 20.68 -3.64 -3.49
N ALA A 47 19.91 -2.95 -2.68
CA ALA A 47 18.90 -3.55 -1.79
C ALA A 47 17.75 -4.24 -2.55
N LEU A 48 17.46 -3.83 -3.78
CA LEU A 48 16.43 -4.47 -4.62
C LEU A 48 16.81 -5.84 -5.17
N THR A 49 18.05 -6.26 -5.04
CA THR A 49 18.49 -7.63 -5.36
C THR A 49 17.93 -8.68 -4.39
N SER A 50 17.21 -8.26 -3.35
CA SER A 50 16.58 -9.13 -2.38
C SER A 50 15.28 -9.80 -2.86
N LEU A 51 14.80 -9.48 -4.07
CA LEU A 51 13.60 -10.09 -4.65
C LEU A 51 13.71 -11.62 -4.69
N LYS A 52 12.86 -12.29 -3.93
CA LYS A 52 12.87 -13.75 -3.77
C LYS A 52 11.46 -14.31 -3.93
N ALA A 53 11.35 -15.46 -4.59
CA ALA A 53 10.11 -16.23 -4.59
C ALA A 53 9.84 -16.83 -3.20
N VAL A 54 8.59 -16.78 -2.76
CA VAL A 54 8.16 -17.45 -1.53
C VAL A 54 8.15 -18.95 -1.75
N LYS A 55 8.92 -19.68 -0.97
CA LYS A 55 9.08 -21.12 -1.15
C LYS A 55 7.75 -21.87 -0.94
N GLY A 56 7.34 -22.63 -1.94
CA GLY A 56 6.15 -23.48 -1.88
C GLY A 56 4.83 -22.73 -2.13
N VAL A 57 4.91 -21.50 -2.61
CA VAL A 57 3.74 -20.72 -3.06
C VAL A 57 4.11 -20.06 -4.40
N ASP A 58 3.40 -20.45 -5.46
CA ASP A 58 3.66 -19.91 -6.79
C ASP A 58 3.22 -18.44 -6.89
N HIS A 59 3.92 -17.64 -7.71
CA HIS A 59 3.60 -16.26 -7.99
C HIS A 59 3.45 -15.36 -6.75
N VAL A 60 4.21 -15.66 -5.69
CA VAL A 60 4.36 -14.81 -4.52
C VAL A 60 5.83 -14.49 -4.31
N TYR A 61 6.13 -13.22 -4.14
CA TYR A 61 7.49 -12.74 -4.00
C TYR A 61 7.63 -11.86 -2.77
N THR A 62 8.85 -11.80 -2.24
CA THR A 62 9.25 -10.86 -1.20
C THR A 62 10.35 -9.95 -1.73
N VAL A 63 10.33 -8.70 -1.30
CA VAL A 63 11.41 -7.75 -1.52
C VAL A 63 11.71 -7.03 -0.21
N GLU A 64 13.00 -6.84 0.08
CA GLU A 64 13.49 -6.02 1.20
C GLU A 64 14.12 -4.76 0.64
N TYR A 65 13.79 -3.62 1.19
CA TYR A 65 14.36 -2.34 0.81
C TYR A 65 14.87 -1.59 2.04
N ASP A 66 16.20 -1.44 2.10
CA ASP A 66 16.90 -0.66 3.11
C ASP A 66 17.44 0.61 2.46
N GLY A 67 16.80 1.74 2.73
CA GLY A 67 17.23 3.00 2.14
C GLY A 67 16.14 4.04 1.96
N ASP A 68 16.52 5.13 1.33
CA ASP A 68 15.62 6.22 0.98
C ASP A 68 15.00 6.00 -0.41
N TYR A 69 13.70 6.04 -0.48
CA TYR A 69 12.95 6.00 -1.75
C TYR A 69 12.28 7.35 -2.06
N LEU A 70 12.80 8.46 -1.51
CA LEU A 70 12.38 9.84 -1.83
C LEU A 70 10.89 10.13 -1.56
N LEU A 71 10.31 9.52 -0.52
CA LEU A 71 8.86 9.64 -0.25
C LEU A 71 8.47 11.08 0.11
N ASP A 72 9.25 11.77 0.94
CA ASP A 72 8.96 13.16 1.34
C ASP A 72 9.01 14.12 0.13
N ASP A 73 9.90 13.84 -0.84
CA ASP A 73 9.99 14.59 -2.09
C ASP A 73 8.79 14.28 -3.01
N ALA A 74 8.37 13.02 -3.11
CA ALA A 74 7.18 12.61 -3.84
C ALA A 74 5.91 13.30 -3.30
N ILE A 75 5.73 13.37 -1.99
CA ILE A 75 4.61 14.11 -1.36
C ILE A 75 4.66 15.59 -1.72
N SER A 76 5.85 16.21 -1.65
CA SER A 76 6.03 17.63 -1.97
C SER A 76 5.80 17.94 -3.45
N SER A 77 5.88 16.94 -4.32
CA SER A 77 5.67 17.07 -5.77
C SER A 77 4.21 17.12 -6.18
N ASN A 78 3.25 16.95 -5.26
CA ASN A 78 1.81 17.07 -5.50
C ASN A 78 1.31 16.16 -6.65
N LEU A 79 1.58 14.87 -6.56
CA LEU A 79 1.26 13.89 -7.59
C LEU A 79 -0.21 13.45 -7.49
N LYS A 80 -1.07 13.90 -8.40
CA LYS A 80 -2.52 13.65 -8.42
C LYS A 80 -2.91 12.37 -9.15
N THR A 81 -2.17 12.02 -10.19
CA THR A 81 -2.53 10.96 -11.11
C THR A 81 -1.49 9.82 -11.11
N ALA A 82 -1.90 8.64 -11.55
CA ALA A 82 -0.98 7.53 -11.73
C ALA A 82 0.14 7.86 -12.73
N ASP A 83 -0.17 8.59 -13.81
CA ASP A 83 0.81 9.00 -14.82
C ASP A 83 1.86 9.95 -14.21
N GLU A 84 1.45 10.90 -13.36
CA GLU A 84 2.38 11.80 -12.66
C GLU A 84 3.29 11.04 -11.68
N LEU A 85 2.74 10.07 -10.95
CA LEU A 85 3.55 9.21 -10.07
C LEU A 85 4.55 8.37 -10.88
N ILE A 86 4.13 7.77 -11.98
CA ILE A 86 5.00 7.00 -12.87
C ILE A 86 6.10 7.88 -13.47
N ASP A 87 5.75 9.08 -13.93
CA ASP A 87 6.71 10.06 -14.46
C ASP A 87 7.72 10.47 -13.38
N TYR A 88 7.26 10.70 -12.14
CA TYR A 88 8.11 11.00 -10.99
C TYR A 88 9.07 9.85 -10.69
N LEU A 89 8.56 8.62 -10.52
CA LEU A 89 9.37 7.44 -10.24
C LEU A 89 10.40 7.18 -11.34
N THR A 90 9.99 7.32 -12.60
CA THR A 90 10.87 7.14 -13.76
C THR A 90 11.97 8.19 -13.80
N THR A 91 11.65 9.44 -13.47
CA THR A 91 12.61 10.55 -13.57
C THR A 91 13.56 10.62 -12.39
N HIS A 92 13.08 10.43 -11.16
CA HIS A 92 13.84 10.69 -9.94
C HIS A 92 14.47 9.43 -9.33
N ILE A 93 13.78 8.29 -9.44
CA ILE A 93 14.21 7.04 -8.82
C ILE A 93 14.89 6.10 -9.82
N LEU A 94 14.39 6.06 -11.07
CA LEU A 94 14.84 5.12 -12.09
C LEU A 94 15.64 5.79 -13.22
N SER A 95 15.87 7.10 -13.12
CA SER A 95 16.38 7.98 -14.20
C SER A 95 17.57 7.45 -15.01
N TRP A 96 18.40 6.64 -14.42
CA TRP A 96 19.60 6.11 -15.06
C TRP A 96 19.44 4.70 -15.64
N LYS A 97 18.41 3.95 -15.20
CA LYS A 97 18.22 2.56 -15.62
C LYS A 97 17.17 2.35 -16.72
N LEU A 98 16.09 3.14 -16.73
CA LEU A 98 14.96 2.94 -17.65
C LEU A 98 15.07 3.70 -18.98
N ALA A 99 15.99 4.63 -19.12
CA ALA A 99 16.20 5.34 -20.39
C ALA A 99 16.50 4.42 -21.60
N ALA A 100 16.88 3.18 -21.35
CA ALA A 100 17.28 2.24 -22.39
C ALA A 100 16.17 1.29 -22.88
N GLU A 101 15.08 1.05 -22.15
CA GLU A 101 14.14 -0.05 -22.44
C GLU A 101 12.65 0.27 -22.40
N SER A 102 12.23 1.51 -22.12
CA SER A 102 10.81 1.81 -21.94
C SER A 102 10.03 1.96 -23.25
N GLY A 103 9.22 0.96 -23.56
CA GLY A 103 8.29 0.96 -24.70
C GLY A 103 6.83 0.71 -24.34
N THR A 104 6.47 0.49 -23.08
CA THR A 104 5.09 0.14 -22.71
C THR A 104 4.51 1.19 -21.78
N PRO A 105 3.42 1.90 -22.15
CA PRO A 105 2.68 2.74 -21.23
C PRO A 105 2.03 1.87 -20.16
N LEU A 106 2.26 2.16 -18.88
CA LEU A 106 1.51 1.56 -17.79
C LEU A 106 0.09 2.12 -17.83
N THR A 107 -0.89 1.25 -18.08
CA THR A 107 -2.30 1.61 -18.03
C THR A 107 -2.95 0.73 -16.97
N ILE A 108 -3.48 1.33 -15.93
CA ILE A 108 -4.11 0.60 -14.84
C ILE A 108 -5.63 0.71 -15.01
N ASN A 109 -6.30 -0.41 -15.18
CA ASN A 109 -7.76 -0.52 -15.12
C ASN A 109 -8.12 -1.41 -13.94
N VAL A 110 -8.79 -0.85 -12.93
CA VAL A 110 -9.27 -1.60 -11.76
C VAL A 110 -10.77 -1.75 -11.82
N THR A 111 -11.26 -2.97 -11.88
CA THR A 111 -12.69 -3.27 -11.78
C THR A 111 -12.92 -4.35 -10.72
N GLY A 112 -13.69 -4.01 -9.67
CA GLY A 112 -14.32 -4.99 -8.81
C GLY A 112 -13.43 -5.69 -7.79
N ALA A 113 -12.70 -4.96 -6.92
CA ALA A 113 -11.99 -5.58 -5.79
C ALA A 113 -12.94 -5.89 -4.63
N GLY A 114 -12.86 -7.10 -4.05
CA GLY A 114 -13.43 -7.45 -2.76
C GLY A 114 -12.39 -7.29 -1.65
N CYS A 115 -12.81 -6.88 -0.46
CA CYS A 115 -11.89 -6.71 0.65
C CYS A 115 -12.57 -6.96 1.99
N CYS A 116 -11.80 -7.38 3.00
CA CYS A 116 -12.23 -7.43 4.39
C CYS A 116 -11.09 -7.00 5.32
N SER A 117 -11.37 -6.22 6.34
CA SER A 117 -10.45 -5.90 7.42
C SER A 117 -11.12 -6.14 8.77
N ILE A 118 -10.40 -6.72 9.74
CA ILE A 118 -10.88 -7.06 11.08
C ILE A 118 -9.91 -6.52 12.13
N ALA A 119 -10.43 -5.93 13.20
CA ALA A 119 -9.64 -5.48 14.36
C ALA A 119 -10.18 -6.09 15.66
N ALA A 120 -9.30 -6.75 16.44
CA ALA A 120 -9.64 -7.41 17.69
C ALA A 120 -8.50 -7.31 18.72
N SER A 121 -8.78 -7.72 19.97
CA SER A 121 -7.74 -8.02 20.95
C SER A 121 -7.12 -9.38 20.65
N ASN A 122 -5.83 -9.54 20.96
CA ASN A 122 -5.11 -10.80 20.75
C ASN A 122 -5.19 -11.66 22.01
N ALA A 123 -5.96 -12.75 21.96
CA ALA A 123 -6.11 -13.70 23.07
C ALA A 123 -4.78 -14.43 23.42
N GLY A 124 -3.84 -14.49 22.47
CA GLY A 124 -2.50 -15.09 22.68
C GLY A 124 -1.49 -14.16 23.35
N SER A 125 -1.83 -12.87 23.53
CA SER A 125 -0.92 -11.85 24.07
C SER A 125 -1.66 -10.89 25.00
N ALA A 126 -1.34 -10.90 26.29
CA ALA A 126 -1.99 -10.03 27.27
C ALA A 126 -1.89 -8.54 26.86
N GLY A 127 -3.02 -7.91 26.63
CA GLY A 127 -3.12 -6.53 26.15
C GLY A 127 -2.77 -6.33 24.67
N GLY A 128 -2.37 -7.38 23.96
CA GLY A 128 -2.02 -7.32 22.53
C GLY A 128 -3.25 -7.09 21.64
N LYS A 129 -2.98 -6.66 20.42
CA LYS A 129 -3.98 -6.49 19.36
C LYS A 129 -3.66 -7.44 18.21
N ILE A 130 -4.69 -7.72 17.42
CA ILE A 130 -4.58 -8.57 16.24
C ILE A 130 -5.46 -7.98 15.14
N PHE A 131 -4.92 -7.93 13.92
CA PHE A 131 -5.65 -7.41 12.77
C PHE A 131 -5.68 -8.46 11.68
N GLY A 132 -6.75 -8.44 10.89
CA GLY A 132 -6.95 -9.37 9.79
C GLY A 132 -7.24 -8.63 8.50
N ARG A 133 -6.80 -9.17 7.35
CA ARG A 133 -7.02 -8.62 6.02
C ARG A 133 -7.28 -9.71 5.00
N ASN A 134 -8.32 -9.54 4.16
CA ASN A 134 -8.46 -10.24 2.88
C ASN A 134 -8.37 -9.23 1.74
N PHE A 135 -7.58 -9.53 0.74
CA PHE A 135 -7.58 -8.85 -0.56
C PHE A 135 -8.13 -9.80 -1.62
N ASP A 136 -9.32 -9.50 -2.11
CA ASP A 136 -10.06 -10.30 -3.08
C ASP A 136 -10.03 -9.59 -4.44
N TYR A 137 -9.48 -10.25 -5.46
CA TYR A 137 -9.31 -9.68 -6.79
C TYR A 137 -9.18 -10.80 -7.83
N PRO A 138 -9.25 -10.50 -9.15
CA PRO A 138 -8.81 -11.48 -10.14
C PRO A 138 -7.45 -12.06 -9.79
N ASN A 139 -7.34 -13.39 -9.85
CA ASN A 139 -6.17 -14.11 -9.34
C ASN A 139 -4.88 -13.71 -10.06
N GLY A 140 -3.83 -13.48 -9.31
CA GLY A 140 -2.57 -12.98 -9.85
C GLY A 140 -1.41 -12.99 -8.86
N THR A 141 -0.33 -12.32 -9.21
CA THR A 141 0.90 -12.24 -8.42
C THR A 141 0.71 -11.36 -7.20
N ALA A 142 1.26 -11.76 -6.06
CA ALA A 142 1.35 -10.95 -4.84
C ALA A 142 2.80 -10.63 -4.50
N MET A 143 3.05 -9.44 -3.93
CA MET A 143 4.37 -9.05 -3.44
C MET A 143 4.31 -8.54 -2.01
N ILE A 144 5.10 -9.13 -1.15
CA ILE A 144 5.34 -8.67 0.24
C ILE A 144 6.57 -7.77 0.20
N ILE A 145 6.45 -6.57 0.75
CA ILE A 145 7.49 -5.56 0.74
C ILE A 145 7.84 -5.19 2.18
N HIS A 146 9.10 -5.42 2.54
CA HIS A 146 9.67 -4.99 3.81
C HIS A 146 10.53 -3.75 3.53
N THR A 147 10.19 -2.63 4.16
CA THR A 147 10.92 -1.36 4.03
C THR A 147 11.57 -0.95 5.34
N MET A 148 12.81 -0.48 5.25
CA MET A 148 13.61 0.07 6.35
C MET A 148 14.10 1.48 5.94
N PRO A 149 13.21 2.50 5.92
CA PRO A 149 13.57 3.84 5.46
C PRO A 149 14.48 4.55 6.46
N TYR A 150 15.45 5.35 5.97
CA TYR A 150 16.39 6.09 6.85
C TYR A 150 15.72 7.11 7.78
N SER A 151 14.54 7.61 7.42
CA SER A 151 13.80 8.60 8.21
C SER A 151 12.32 8.24 8.34
N GLY A 152 12.03 6.98 8.69
CA GLY A 152 10.68 6.48 8.87
C GLY A 152 10.69 5.21 9.68
N TYR A 153 9.52 4.65 9.92
CA TYR A 153 9.36 3.39 10.62
C TYR A 153 9.57 2.20 9.68
N GLU A 154 10.22 1.18 10.18
CA GLU A 154 10.28 -0.12 9.56
C GLU A 154 8.86 -0.68 9.40
N SER A 155 8.56 -1.29 8.24
CA SER A 155 7.23 -1.84 8.00
C SER A 155 7.22 -2.98 7.00
N VAL A 156 6.20 -3.83 7.11
CA VAL A 156 5.84 -4.85 6.12
C VAL A 156 4.51 -4.47 5.49
N SER A 157 4.47 -4.45 4.17
CA SER A 157 3.28 -4.14 3.38
C SER A 157 3.07 -5.14 2.26
N THR A 158 1.85 -5.20 1.71
CA THR A 158 1.53 -6.08 0.58
C THR A 158 1.02 -5.26 -0.58
N SER A 159 1.50 -5.58 -1.77
CA SER A 159 1.16 -4.91 -3.02
C SER A 159 0.77 -5.92 -4.10
N TYR A 160 0.00 -5.47 -5.06
CA TYR A 160 -0.42 -6.27 -6.20
C TYR A 160 0.30 -5.78 -7.47
N PRO A 161 1.28 -6.53 -8.02
CA PRO A 161 2.09 -6.13 -9.17
C PRO A 161 1.29 -5.69 -10.39
N TYR A 162 0.07 -6.17 -10.56
CA TYR A 162 -0.84 -5.74 -11.62
C TYR A 162 -0.98 -4.21 -11.70
N TYR A 163 -1.03 -3.52 -10.57
CA TYR A 163 -1.20 -2.06 -10.51
C TYR A 163 -0.02 -1.28 -11.11
N VAL A 164 1.13 -1.91 -11.24
CA VAL A 164 2.32 -1.31 -11.85
C VAL A 164 2.59 -1.87 -13.23
N THR A 165 2.23 -3.14 -13.48
CA THR A 165 2.62 -3.86 -14.70
C THR A 165 1.49 -4.07 -15.69
N GLY A 166 0.23 -3.95 -15.25
CA GLY A 166 -0.96 -4.34 -16.03
C GLY A 166 -1.05 -5.84 -16.32
N LYS A 167 -0.31 -6.68 -15.60
CA LYS A 167 -0.27 -8.14 -15.79
C LYS A 167 -0.71 -8.85 -14.52
N ASP A 168 -1.75 -9.66 -14.60
CA ASP A 168 -2.22 -10.47 -13.46
C ASP A 168 -1.10 -11.40 -12.97
N TRP A 169 -0.46 -12.11 -13.88
CA TRP A 169 0.64 -13.01 -13.61
C TRP A 169 1.96 -12.38 -14.02
N TRP A 170 2.46 -11.47 -13.16
CA TRP A 170 3.78 -10.91 -13.34
C TRP A 170 4.83 -11.87 -12.78
N GLU A 171 5.87 -12.10 -13.57
CA GLU A 171 7.03 -12.90 -13.15
C GLU A 171 8.30 -12.05 -13.21
N PRO A 172 9.14 -12.10 -12.15
CA PRO A 172 10.43 -11.45 -12.18
C PRO A 172 11.32 -12.01 -13.27
N THR A 173 11.93 -11.12 -14.01
CA THR A 173 13.02 -11.45 -14.94
C THR A 173 14.29 -10.80 -14.37
N ASN A 174 15.45 -11.44 -14.44
CA ASN A 174 16.71 -10.90 -13.88
C ASN A 174 17.19 -9.66 -14.66
N ASN A 175 16.39 -8.63 -14.71
CA ASN A 175 16.68 -7.39 -15.41
C ASN A 175 16.20 -6.18 -14.60
N ILE A 176 16.60 -5.01 -15.05
CA ILE A 176 16.28 -3.69 -14.51
C ILE A 176 14.78 -3.43 -14.34
N MET A 177 13.91 -4.09 -15.12
CA MET A 177 12.45 -3.94 -14.99
C MET A 177 11.93 -4.51 -13.68
N ASN A 178 12.59 -5.53 -13.11
CA ASN A 178 12.24 -6.04 -11.79
C ASN A 178 12.48 -5.00 -10.70
N ASP A 179 13.60 -4.29 -10.79
CA ASP A 179 13.94 -3.22 -9.86
C ASP A 179 12.90 -2.09 -9.96
N ALA A 180 12.53 -1.71 -11.18
CA ALA A 180 11.53 -0.69 -11.44
C ALA A 180 10.15 -1.06 -10.89
N VAL A 181 9.71 -2.30 -11.14
CA VAL A 181 8.43 -2.80 -10.60
C VAL A 181 8.47 -2.84 -9.08
N SER A 182 9.53 -3.37 -8.48
CA SER A 182 9.67 -3.45 -7.02
C SER A 182 9.65 -2.06 -6.36
N LEU A 183 10.34 -1.08 -6.93
CA LEU A 183 10.32 0.32 -6.45
C LEU A 183 8.94 0.96 -6.63
N GLY A 184 8.29 0.77 -7.78
CA GLY A 184 6.93 1.26 -7.99
C GLY A 184 5.94 0.69 -6.98
N LEU A 185 6.09 -0.57 -6.59
CA LEU A 185 5.23 -1.24 -5.62
C LEU A 185 5.43 -0.75 -4.17
N ILE A 186 6.59 -0.16 -3.83
CA ILE A 186 6.77 0.53 -2.53
C ILE A 186 5.76 1.68 -2.39
N TYR A 187 5.44 2.37 -3.49
CA TYR A 187 4.45 3.46 -3.53
C TYR A 187 3.00 3.00 -3.71
N ALA A 188 2.78 1.70 -3.88
CA ALA A 188 1.47 1.12 -4.12
C ALA A 188 1.07 0.02 -3.09
N PRO A 189 1.30 0.20 -1.78
CA PRO A 189 0.84 -0.76 -0.78
C PRO A 189 -0.69 -0.73 -0.68
N LEU A 190 -1.28 -1.90 -0.44
CA LEU A 190 -2.72 -2.06 -0.23
C LEU A 190 -3.07 -2.34 1.24
N ASP A 191 -2.09 -2.79 2.00
CA ASP A 191 -2.13 -2.97 3.45
C ASP A 191 -0.72 -2.99 4.03
N GLY A 192 -0.61 -2.88 5.35
CA GLY A 192 0.67 -3.02 6.03
C GLY A 192 0.59 -2.83 7.53
N LEU A 193 1.70 -3.18 8.18
CA LEU A 193 1.97 -3.01 9.60
C LEU A 193 3.34 -2.39 9.76
N ASN A 194 3.47 -1.33 10.57
CA ASN A 194 4.77 -0.79 10.92
C ASN A 194 5.26 -1.23 12.30
N GLU A 195 6.52 -0.95 12.60
CA GLU A 195 7.17 -1.34 13.85
C GLU A 195 6.56 -0.70 15.12
N LYS A 196 5.76 0.35 14.98
CA LYS A 196 5.01 0.98 16.07
C LYS A 196 3.69 0.25 16.34
N GLY A 197 3.31 -0.68 15.47
CA GLY A 197 2.09 -1.46 15.56
C GLY A 197 0.88 -0.75 14.96
N LEU A 198 1.11 0.23 14.10
CA LEU A 198 0.06 0.84 13.29
C LEU A 198 -0.22 -0.07 12.08
N TYR A 199 -1.46 -0.48 11.96
CA TYR A 199 -2.02 -1.21 10.82
C TYR A 199 -2.86 -0.28 9.96
N ILE A 200 -2.76 -0.40 8.66
CA ILE A 200 -3.62 0.27 7.68
C ILE A 200 -3.91 -0.65 6.51
N SER A 201 -5.13 -0.57 5.97
CA SER A 201 -5.49 -1.19 4.70
C SER A 201 -6.47 -0.33 3.94
N VAL A 202 -6.43 -0.41 2.61
CA VAL A 202 -7.38 0.25 1.71
C VAL A 202 -8.41 -0.76 1.20
N LEU A 203 -9.68 -0.33 1.09
CA LEU A 203 -10.77 -1.13 0.56
C LEU A 203 -11.56 -0.30 -0.45
N GLN A 204 -11.93 -0.92 -1.56
CA GLN A 204 -12.67 -0.28 -2.64
C GLN A 204 -14.14 -0.06 -2.27
N LEU A 205 -14.69 1.06 -2.76
CA LEU A 205 -16.10 1.39 -2.74
C LEU A 205 -16.59 1.61 -4.18
N ASP A 206 -17.82 1.19 -4.51
CA ASP A 206 -18.42 1.39 -5.84
C ASP A 206 -19.12 2.75 -5.92
N GLU A 207 -18.34 3.83 -5.77
CA GLU A 207 -18.83 5.21 -5.72
C GLU A 207 -17.91 6.15 -6.50
N GLU A 208 -18.30 7.42 -6.58
CA GLU A 208 -17.52 8.45 -7.26
C GLU A 208 -16.15 8.66 -6.60
N GLU A 209 -15.14 8.90 -7.42
CA GLU A 209 -13.77 9.13 -6.98
C GLU A 209 -13.66 10.32 -6.02
N THR A 210 -12.77 10.17 -5.04
CA THR A 210 -12.34 11.29 -4.20
C THR A 210 -11.35 12.17 -4.97
N ASN A 211 -11.61 13.48 -4.97
CA ASN A 211 -10.78 14.48 -5.63
C ASN A 211 -10.83 15.78 -4.82
N GLN A 212 -10.04 15.86 -3.77
CA GLN A 212 -9.99 17.02 -2.88
C GLN A 212 -9.11 18.12 -3.48
N THR A 213 -9.45 19.38 -3.18
CA THR A 213 -8.77 20.56 -3.75
C THR A 213 -8.64 21.70 -2.74
N ALA A 214 -8.44 21.38 -1.45
CA ALA A 214 -8.25 22.38 -0.41
C ALA A 214 -6.92 23.13 -0.60
N GLU A 215 -6.94 24.45 -0.46
CA GLU A 215 -5.73 25.28 -0.57
C GLU A 215 -4.75 24.96 0.59
N GLY A 216 -3.47 24.93 0.27
CA GLY A 216 -2.39 24.72 1.25
C GLY A 216 -2.13 23.28 1.67
N LYS A 217 -2.83 22.30 1.08
CA LYS A 217 -2.58 20.88 1.28
C LYS A 217 -1.87 20.25 0.10
N ASN A 218 -1.01 19.26 0.35
CA ASN A 218 -0.37 18.50 -0.72
C ASN A 218 -1.36 17.52 -1.36
N ASP A 219 -1.28 17.39 -2.69
CA ASP A 219 -2.05 16.40 -3.44
C ASP A 219 -1.38 15.04 -3.36
N VAL A 220 -2.10 14.00 -2.90
CA VAL A 220 -1.56 12.68 -2.64
C VAL A 220 -2.52 11.58 -3.11
N GLN A 221 -1.98 10.58 -3.78
CA GLN A 221 -2.74 9.40 -4.19
C GLN A 221 -2.98 8.45 -3.02
N ILE A 222 -4.08 7.72 -3.08
CA ILE A 222 -4.56 6.85 -2.00
C ILE A 222 -3.52 5.82 -1.54
N THR A 223 -2.74 5.21 -2.43
CA THR A 223 -1.73 4.21 -2.05
C THR A 223 -0.45 4.86 -1.52
N VAL A 224 -0.08 6.02 -2.06
CA VAL A 224 1.07 6.80 -1.57
C VAL A 224 0.82 7.28 -0.14
N ALA A 225 -0.43 7.66 0.19
CA ALA A 225 -0.81 7.99 1.56
C ALA A 225 -0.62 6.81 2.53
N ILE A 226 -0.92 5.57 2.11
CA ILE A 226 -0.64 4.37 2.94
C ILE A 226 0.85 4.25 3.21
N ARG A 227 1.69 4.41 2.17
CA ARG A 227 3.15 4.34 2.36
C ARG A 227 3.62 5.42 3.33
N TYR A 228 3.13 6.65 3.19
CA TYR A 228 3.49 7.75 4.07
C TYR A 228 3.06 7.51 5.51
N ILE A 229 1.85 7.00 5.73
CA ILE A 229 1.34 6.65 7.07
C ILE A 229 2.18 5.53 7.70
N LEU A 230 2.52 4.48 6.96
CA LEU A 230 3.37 3.40 7.45
C LEU A 230 4.75 3.91 7.88
N ASP A 231 5.32 4.89 7.18
CA ASP A 231 6.63 5.46 7.49
C ASP A 231 6.60 6.48 8.63
N LYS A 232 5.50 7.22 8.80
CA LYS A 232 5.50 8.44 9.64
C LYS A 232 4.55 8.40 10.84
N ALA A 233 3.53 7.53 10.85
CA ALA A 233 2.55 7.47 11.92
C ALA A 233 2.81 6.30 12.89
N ALA A 234 2.84 6.57 14.18
CA ALA A 234 2.92 5.56 15.23
C ALA A 234 1.54 5.16 15.80
N SER A 235 0.51 5.92 15.48
CA SER A 235 -0.84 5.77 16.04
C SER A 235 -1.94 6.16 15.05
N VAL A 236 -3.16 5.71 15.32
CA VAL A 236 -4.36 6.17 14.58
C VAL A 236 -4.48 7.70 14.61
N ALA A 237 -4.14 8.34 15.74
CA ALA A 237 -4.22 9.80 15.84
C ALA A 237 -3.30 10.50 14.85
N GLU A 238 -2.03 10.07 14.76
CA GLU A 238 -1.05 10.61 13.80
C GLU A 238 -1.44 10.30 12.35
N ALA A 239 -1.99 9.10 12.08
CA ALA A 239 -2.48 8.75 10.75
C ALA A 239 -3.64 9.66 10.29
N LEU A 240 -4.57 9.99 11.21
CA LEU A 240 -5.67 10.90 10.91
C LEU A 240 -5.19 12.34 10.68
N GLU A 241 -4.20 12.81 11.43
CA GLU A 241 -3.57 14.13 11.24
C GLU A 241 -2.88 14.22 9.86
N ILE A 242 -2.16 13.17 9.47
CA ILE A 242 -1.54 13.06 8.14
C ILE A 242 -2.60 13.12 7.04
N LEU A 243 -3.68 12.34 7.14
CA LEU A 243 -4.75 12.31 6.13
C LEU A 243 -5.49 13.65 6.05
N ASP A 244 -5.70 14.32 7.17
CA ASP A 244 -6.29 15.67 7.18
C ASP A 244 -5.38 16.72 6.53
N GLY A 245 -4.07 16.50 6.54
CA GLY A 245 -3.07 17.36 5.88
C GLY A 245 -3.00 17.21 4.36
N PHE A 246 -3.69 16.25 3.76
CA PHE A 246 -3.63 15.94 2.34
C PHE A 246 -4.91 16.29 1.59
N ASN A 247 -4.76 16.59 0.31
CA ASN A 247 -5.81 16.44 -0.70
C ASN A 247 -5.71 15.04 -1.29
N MET A 248 -6.69 14.20 -0.99
CA MET A 248 -6.71 12.81 -1.44
C MET A 248 -7.24 12.69 -2.86
N HIS A 249 -6.52 11.91 -3.68
CA HIS A 249 -6.88 11.61 -5.06
C HIS A 249 -6.92 10.10 -5.30
N ASN A 250 -8.01 9.62 -5.88
CA ASN A 250 -8.14 8.25 -6.32
C ASN A 250 -7.64 8.13 -7.76
N VAL A 251 -6.98 7.02 -8.06
CA VAL A 251 -6.32 6.82 -9.36
C VAL A 251 -6.94 5.69 -10.19
N PHE A 252 -7.99 5.03 -9.67
CA PHE A 252 -8.51 3.78 -10.24
C PHE A 252 -10.00 3.84 -10.62
N GLY A 253 -10.59 5.02 -10.73
CA GLY A 253 -11.96 5.18 -11.21
C GLY A 253 -13.05 4.80 -10.19
N CYS A 254 -12.72 4.68 -8.90
CA CYS A 254 -13.66 4.35 -7.84
C CYS A 254 -13.24 4.96 -6.49
N ALA A 255 -14.18 5.08 -5.56
CA ALA A 255 -13.89 5.53 -4.20
C ALA A 255 -13.19 4.42 -3.39
N TYR A 256 -12.53 4.86 -2.32
CA TYR A 256 -11.85 3.98 -1.36
C TYR A 256 -12.07 4.50 0.06
N HIS A 257 -11.94 3.58 1.02
CA HIS A 257 -11.81 3.93 2.42
C HIS A 257 -10.64 3.19 3.07
N TYR A 258 -10.16 3.72 4.20
CA TYR A 258 -9.10 3.09 4.97
C TYR A 258 -9.66 2.47 6.24
N ALA A 259 -9.24 1.24 6.54
CA ALA A 259 -9.31 0.69 7.88
C ALA A 259 -7.95 0.91 8.55
N ILE A 260 -7.93 1.60 9.69
CA ILE A 260 -6.72 1.94 10.43
C ILE A 260 -6.90 1.50 11.89
N ALA A 261 -5.90 0.84 12.45
CA ALA A 261 -5.90 0.43 13.85
C ALA A 261 -4.48 0.44 14.44
N ASP A 262 -4.36 0.54 15.76
CA ASP A 262 -3.08 0.57 16.44
C ASP A 262 -3.02 -0.31 17.71
N ASN A 263 -1.85 -0.37 18.32
CA ASN A 263 -1.58 -1.13 19.54
C ASN A 263 -2.38 -0.68 20.76
N THR A 264 -2.95 0.53 20.76
CA THR A 264 -3.83 0.97 21.86
C THR A 264 -5.19 0.31 21.79
N GLY A 265 -5.55 -0.23 20.63
CA GLY A 265 -6.85 -0.82 20.33
C GLY A 265 -7.83 0.19 19.73
N ARG A 266 -7.39 1.43 19.44
CA ARG A 266 -8.16 2.34 18.63
C ARG A 266 -8.25 1.77 17.21
N SER A 267 -9.46 1.74 16.66
CA SER A 267 -9.72 1.28 15.28
C SER A 267 -10.77 2.17 14.64
N VAL A 268 -10.47 2.63 13.43
CA VAL A 268 -11.32 3.58 12.69
C VAL A 268 -11.49 3.14 11.26
N VAL A 269 -12.57 3.60 10.62
CA VAL A 269 -12.63 3.70 9.16
C VAL A 269 -12.60 5.17 8.78
N VAL A 270 -11.81 5.49 7.76
CA VAL A 270 -11.75 6.83 7.16
C VAL A 270 -12.38 6.75 5.78
N GLU A 271 -13.43 7.49 5.56
CA GLU A 271 -14.22 7.56 4.33
C GLU A 271 -14.21 8.98 3.77
N TYR A 272 -14.28 9.10 2.46
CA TYR A 272 -14.40 10.40 1.79
C TYR A 272 -15.77 10.48 1.13
N ILE A 273 -16.64 11.35 1.68
CA ILE A 273 -18.01 11.53 1.23
C ILE A 273 -18.17 12.97 0.74
N ASN A 274 -18.53 13.14 -0.53
CA ASN A 274 -18.58 14.46 -1.17
C ASN A 274 -17.25 15.23 -1.05
N ASN A 275 -16.13 14.54 -1.17
CA ASN A 275 -14.77 15.06 -0.96
C ASN A 275 -14.45 15.55 0.47
N GLU A 276 -15.25 15.19 1.45
CA GLU A 276 -14.96 15.45 2.87
C GLU A 276 -14.51 14.19 3.58
N MET A 277 -13.45 14.29 4.37
CA MET A 277 -12.98 13.20 5.22
C MET A 277 -13.97 12.98 6.37
N LYS A 278 -14.44 11.75 6.51
CA LYS A 278 -15.31 11.29 7.61
C LYS A 278 -14.62 10.16 8.35
N VAL A 279 -14.69 10.17 9.66
CA VAL A 279 -14.07 9.16 10.52
C VAL A 279 -15.13 8.51 11.37
N LYS A 280 -15.23 7.17 11.32
CA LYS A 280 -16.05 6.38 12.25
C LYS A 280 -15.14 5.63 13.21
N GLU A 281 -15.36 5.84 14.50
CA GLU A 281 -14.57 5.26 15.59
C GLU A 281 -15.07 3.86 15.99
N ASN A 282 -14.20 3.09 16.64
CA ASN A 282 -14.48 1.78 17.20
C ASN A 282 -14.99 0.75 16.18
N VAL A 283 -14.48 0.81 14.97
CA VAL A 283 -14.87 -0.08 13.90
C VAL A 283 -14.11 -1.41 14.03
N LYS A 284 -14.85 -2.52 14.05
CA LYS A 284 -14.31 -3.88 14.20
C LYS A 284 -14.13 -4.59 12.87
N VAL A 285 -15.02 -4.32 11.92
CA VAL A 285 -15.01 -4.93 10.59
C VAL A 285 -15.25 -3.86 9.55
N VAL A 286 -14.47 -3.90 8.48
CA VAL A 286 -14.61 -3.06 7.29
C VAL A 286 -14.65 -3.98 6.07
N THR A 287 -15.60 -3.75 5.16
CA THR A 287 -15.67 -4.38 3.84
C THR A 287 -15.96 -3.32 2.77
N ASN A 288 -16.55 -3.64 1.65
CA ASN A 288 -16.70 -2.71 0.52
C ASN A 288 -18.06 -1.99 0.52
N HIS A 289 -18.42 -1.34 1.63
CA HIS A 289 -19.58 -0.44 1.74
C HIS A 289 -19.31 0.62 2.82
N TYR A 290 -19.98 1.76 2.69
CA TYR A 290 -19.85 2.84 3.68
C TYR A 290 -20.36 2.41 5.05
N LEU A 291 -19.65 2.83 6.08
CA LEU A 291 -19.97 2.58 7.48
C LEU A 291 -20.42 3.86 8.23
N THR A 292 -20.13 5.05 7.68
CA THR A 292 -20.60 6.32 8.26
C THR A 292 -22.08 6.54 7.95
N ASP A 293 -22.81 7.10 8.91
CA ASP A 293 -24.27 7.27 8.82
C ASP A 293 -24.69 8.44 7.90
N ASP A 294 -23.73 9.23 7.42
CA ASP A 294 -23.96 10.39 6.56
C ASP A 294 -24.27 10.03 5.08
N VAL A 295 -24.21 8.75 4.74
CA VAL A 295 -24.47 8.30 3.36
C VAL A 295 -25.93 7.92 3.23
N ALA A 296 -26.70 8.78 2.57
CA ALA A 296 -28.12 8.50 2.23
C ALA A 296 -28.32 7.36 1.20
N LYS A 297 -27.28 6.53 1.00
CA LYS A 297 -27.34 5.41 0.06
C LYS A 297 -27.66 4.11 0.80
N PRO A 298 -28.70 3.39 0.35
CA PRO A 298 -29.02 2.10 0.95
C PRO A 298 -27.82 1.16 0.85
N ILE A 299 -27.54 0.41 1.90
CA ILE A 299 -26.60 -0.72 1.93
C ILE A 299 -26.85 -1.70 0.75
N ALA A 300 -28.02 -1.67 0.13
CA ALA A 300 -28.38 -2.43 -1.07
C ALA A 300 -27.49 -2.13 -2.31
N LYS A 301 -26.75 -1.03 -2.32
CA LYS A 301 -25.73 -0.73 -3.36
C LYS A 301 -24.30 -1.08 -2.94
N ALA A 302 -24.12 -1.72 -1.77
CA ALA A 302 -22.83 -2.27 -1.40
C ALA A 302 -22.30 -3.20 -2.50
N HIS A 303 -20.99 -3.18 -2.70
CA HIS A 303 -20.28 -4.11 -3.57
C HIS A 303 -20.81 -5.54 -3.40
N PRO A 304 -21.00 -6.32 -4.47
CA PRO A 304 -21.52 -7.69 -4.36
C PRO A 304 -20.84 -8.47 -3.26
N ASN A 305 -21.64 -9.09 -2.41
CA ASN A 305 -21.18 -9.88 -1.26
C ASN A 305 -20.48 -9.10 -0.11
N SER A 306 -20.40 -7.76 -0.16
CA SER A 306 -19.77 -6.97 0.90
C SER A 306 -20.45 -7.21 2.26
N LEU A 307 -21.78 -7.12 2.34
CA LEU A 307 -22.54 -7.41 3.55
C LEU A 307 -22.42 -8.85 4.03
N TYR A 308 -22.40 -9.81 3.08
CA TYR A 308 -22.20 -11.22 3.42
C TYR A 308 -20.85 -11.42 4.13
N ARG A 309 -19.76 -10.88 3.56
CA ARG A 309 -18.42 -10.96 4.14
C ARG A 309 -18.31 -10.21 5.46
N TYR A 310 -18.93 -9.02 5.54
CA TYR A 310 -19.04 -8.26 6.79
C TYR A 310 -19.68 -9.09 7.90
N ASN A 311 -20.86 -9.65 7.63
CA ASN A 311 -21.60 -10.44 8.62
C ASN A 311 -20.80 -11.69 9.05
N LYS A 312 -20.10 -12.37 8.13
CA LYS A 312 -19.25 -13.52 8.48
C LYS A 312 -18.11 -13.13 9.42
N ALA A 313 -17.40 -12.04 9.10
CA ALA A 313 -16.32 -11.54 9.93
C ALA A 313 -16.82 -11.05 11.30
N TYR A 314 -17.96 -10.34 11.30
CA TYR A 314 -18.56 -9.80 12.51
C TYR A 314 -19.04 -10.90 13.46
N THR A 315 -19.75 -11.90 12.95
CA THR A 315 -20.19 -13.07 13.73
C THR A 315 -19.01 -13.81 14.36
N ALA A 316 -17.93 -14.04 13.58
CA ALA A 316 -16.74 -14.70 14.13
C ALA A 316 -16.07 -13.87 15.24
N GLY A 317 -16.08 -12.54 15.12
CA GLY A 317 -15.60 -11.64 16.16
C GLY A 317 -16.48 -11.67 17.41
N GLU A 318 -17.80 -11.66 17.27
CA GLU A 318 -18.74 -11.77 18.41
C GLU A 318 -18.62 -13.12 19.13
N GLU A 319 -18.53 -14.23 18.38
CA GLU A 319 -18.32 -15.57 18.96
C GLU A 319 -17.03 -15.68 19.78
N ALA A 320 -16.00 -14.90 19.41
CA ALA A 320 -14.74 -14.79 20.14
C ALA A 320 -14.72 -13.63 21.16
N GLU A 321 -15.85 -12.94 21.39
CA GLU A 321 -15.94 -11.75 22.26
C GLU A 321 -14.89 -10.67 21.90
N TRP A 322 -14.54 -10.56 20.62
CA TRP A 322 -13.50 -9.68 20.09
C TRP A 322 -12.12 -9.86 20.74
N ASN A 323 -11.86 -11.08 21.25
CA ASN A 323 -10.59 -11.49 21.81
C ASN A 323 -10.13 -12.77 21.10
N MET A 324 -9.44 -12.62 19.99
CA MET A 324 -9.17 -13.67 19.01
C MET A 324 -7.73 -14.18 19.09
N THR A 325 -7.55 -15.48 19.01
CA THR A 325 -6.25 -16.06 18.71
C THR A 325 -5.91 -15.88 17.21
N PRO A 326 -4.61 -15.99 16.81
CA PRO A 326 -4.25 -15.97 15.39
C PRO A 326 -5.00 -17.01 14.54
N ALA A 327 -5.27 -18.19 15.10
CA ALA A 327 -6.05 -19.22 14.42
C ALA A 327 -7.52 -18.80 14.22
N GLN A 328 -8.16 -18.20 15.23
CA GLN A 328 -9.52 -17.68 15.11
C GLN A 328 -9.60 -16.50 14.10
N MET A 329 -8.58 -15.61 14.09
CA MET A 329 -8.51 -14.55 13.10
C MET A 329 -8.38 -15.12 11.68
N ARG A 330 -7.49 -16.10 11.46
CA ARG A 330 -7.39 -16.82 10.18
C ARG A 330 -8.74 -17.45 9.78
N ASP A 331 -9.45 -18.08 10.70
CA ASP A 331 -10.71 -18.76 10.41
C ASP A 331 -11.84 -17.76 10.12
N ALA A 332 -11.83 -16.59 10.78
CA ALA A 332 -12.70 -15.46 10.45
C ALA A 332 -12.45 -14.92 9.03
N LEU A 333 -11.18 -14.74 8.66
CA LEU A 333 -10.79 -14.35 7.31
C LEU A 333 -11.22 -15.39 6.27
N LYS A 334 -11.03 -16.69 6.59
CA LYS A 334 -11.52 -17.79 5.74
C LYS A 334 -13.04 -17.75 5.55
N ALA A 335 -13.81 -17.44 6.59
CA ALA A 335 -15.27 -17.31 6.50
C ALA A 335 -15.71 -16.09 5.68
N ALA A 336 -14.89 -15.01 5.71
CA ALA A 336 -15.13 -13.75 4.99
C ALA A 336 -14.33 -13.63 3.69
N LYS A 337 -13.85 -14.73 3.12
CA LYS A 337 -13.12 -14.77 1.85
C LYS A 337 -13.99 -14.37 0.65
N ALA A 338 -13.34 -14.20 -0.51
CA ALA A 338 -14.02 -13.98 -1.78
C ALA A 338 -15.16 -14.98 -2.00
N VAL A 339 -16.30 -14.49 -2.52
CA VAL A 339 -17.46 -15.34 -2.83
C VAL A 339 -17.44 -15.65 -4.32
N HIS A 340 -17.11 -16.89 -4.63
CA HIS A 340 -17.06 -17.41 -6.00
C HIS A 340 -17.52 -18.90 -6.02
N PRO A 341 -17.98 -19.44 -7.17
CA PRO A 341 -18.17 -20.88 -7.30
C PRO A 341 -16.87 -21.65 -7.08
N GLU A 342 -16.91 -22.83 -6.46
CA GLU A 342 -15.71 -23.64 -6.20
C GLU A 342 -14.93 -24.00 -7.48
N SER A 343 -15.61 -24.04 -8.62
CA SER A 343 -15.00 -24.31 -9.94
C SER A 343 -14.39 -23.08 -10.60
N ASP A 344 -14.59 -21.87 -10.04
CA ASP A 344 -14.09 -20.62 -10.61
C ASP A 344 -13.04 -20.00 -9.66
N THR A 345 -11.78 -20.12 -10.06
CA THR A 345 -10.63 -19.52 -9.33
C THR A 345 -10.13 -18.24 -9.98
N SER A 346 -10.90 -17.66 -10.90
CA SER A 346 -10.53 -16.39 -11.55
C SER A 346 -10.63 -15.19 -10.62
N PHE A 347 -11.44 -15.27 -9.55
CA PHE A 347 -11.60 -14.25 -8.53
C PHE A 347 -11.47 -14.91 -7.14
N VAL A 348 -10.45 -14.59 -6.40
CA VAL A 348 -10.10 -15.26 -5.12
C VAL A 348 -9.60 -14.24 -4.10
N SER A 349 -9.56 -14.62 -2.83
CA SER A 349 -8.71 -13.93 -1.85
C SER A 349 -7.25 -14.23 -2.21
N ILE A 350 -6.59 -13.31 -2.94
CA ILE A 350 -5.19 -13.47 -3.38
C ILE A 350 -4.29 -13.65 -2.17
N TRP A 351 -4.51 -12.82 -1.14
CA TRP A 351 -3.93 -13.05 0.18
C TRP A 351 -4.91 -12.76 1.30
N SER A 352 -4.76 -13.51 2.36
CA SER A 352 -5.27 -13.22 3.69
C SER A 352 -4.10 -13.03 4.62
N ALA A 353 -4.11 -12.01 5.45
CA ALA A 353 -3.01 -11.70 6.35
C ALA A 353 -3.49 -11.50 7.79
N VAL A 354 -2.79 -12.10 8.74
CA VAL A 354 -2.98 -11.93 10.17
C VAL A 354 -1.79 -11.16 10.73
N PHE A 355 -2.06 -9.98 11.26
CA PHE A 355 -1.06 -9.06 11.82
C PHE A 355 -1.05 -9.14 13.34
N GLU A 356 0.11 -9.40 13.92
CA GLU A 356 0.36 -9.46 15.37
C GLU A 356 1.36 -8.36 15.77
N PRO A 357 0.89 -7.11 15.99
CA PRO A 357 1.76 -5.95 16.20
C PRO A 357 2.74 -6.09 17.37
N SER A 358 2.30 -6.70 18.48
CA SER A 358 3.11 -6.83 19.70
C SER A 358 4.39 -7.64 19.51
N ILE A 359 4.44 -8.50 18.49
CA ILE A 359 5.60 -9.32 18.14
C ILE A 359 6.11 -9.02 16.73
N LYS A 360 5.63 -7.92 16.09
CA LYS A 360 6.01 -7.50 14.75
C LYS A 360 5.95 -8.65 13.74
N LYS A 361 4.85 -9.41 13.75
CA LYS A 361 4.68 -10.58 12.90
C LYS A 361 3.45 -10.43 12.01
N VAL A 362 3.60 -10.85 10.77
CA VAL A 362 2.49 -11.02 9.81
C VAL A 362 2.50 -12.45 9.29
N THR A 363 1.35 -13.12 9.37
CA THR A 363 1.18 -14.46 8.79
C THR A 363 0.26 -14.37 7.58
N TYR A 364 0.78 -14.70 6.42
CA TYR A 364 0.06 -14.68 5.14
C TYR A 364 -0.45 -16.06 4.76
N TYR A 365 -1.64 -16.08 4.15
CA TYR A 365 -2.27 -17.22 3.50
C TYR A 365 -2.63 -16.80 2.07
N PHE A 366 -2.17 -17.55 1.07
CA PHE A 366 -2.34 -17.16 -0.32
C PHE A 366 -3.37 -18.05 -1.03
N ARG A 367 -4.18 -17.43 -1.90
CA ARG A 367 -5.15 -18.09 -2.77
C ARG A 367 -6.03 -19.08 -2.02
N GLU A 368 -6.48 -18.65 -0.83
CA GLU A 368 -7.41 -19.39 0.04
C GLU A 368 -6.87 -20.71 0.61
N ASP A 369 -5.55 -20.97 0.50
CA ASP A 369 -4.90 -22.08 1.23
C ASP A 369 -4.58 -21.66 2.67
N TYR A 370 -5.57 -21.75 3.54
CA TYR A 370 -5.43 -21.42 4.97
C TYR A 370 -4.69 -22.51 5.79
N THR A 371 -4.18 -23.56 5.14
CA THR A 371 -3.43 -24.63 5.79
C THR A 371 -1.94 -24.33 5.87
N LYS A 372 -1.44 -23.42 5.02
CA LYS A 372 -0.03 -23.06 4.92
C LYS A 372 0.16 -21.56 5.16
N GLY A 373 0.57 -21.20 6.37
CA GLY A 373 0.96 -19.83 6.69
C GLY A 373 2.40 -19.53 6.27
N PHE A 374 2.63 -18.36 5.68
CA PHE A 374 3.96 -17.79 5.46
C PHE A 374 4.15 -16.65 6.45
N GLU A 375 5.14 -16.77 7.33
CA GLU A 375 5.39 -15.79 8.39
C GLU A 375 6.51 -14.83 8.01
N VAL A 376 6.27 -13.55 8.28
CA VAL A 376 7.26 -12.47 8.19
C VAL A 376 7.34 -11.81 9.57
N THR A 377 8.56 -11.64 10.07
CA THR A 377 8.87 -10.86 11.28
C THR A 377 9.86 -9.76 10.93
N PHE A 378 9.77 -8.61 11.57
CA PHE A 378 10.57 -7.42 11.26
C PHE A 378 10.82 -6.55 12.49
#